data_144841ccc872c957261dc7734e91b0f7
#
_entry.id   144841ccc872c957261dc7734e91b0f7
#
_cell.length_a   1.000
_cell.length_b   1.000
_cell.length_c   1.000
_cell.angle_alpha   90.00
_cell.angle_beta   90.00
_cell.angle_gamma   90.00
#
_symmetry.space_group_name_H-M   'P 1'
#
loop_
_entity.id
_entity.type
_entity.pdbx_description
1 polymer ?
#
loop_
_entity_poly.entity_id
_entity_poly.type
_entity_poly.pdbx_seq_one_letter_code
_entity_poly.pdbx_strand_id
1 'polypeptide(L)'
;KVGRLMAQIPLDPRLSRMIVEAGSFGGLSETLIVVAALSVSDPREKPVDKLAAADEKHKQFLDDRSDFLSFLKLWFWLEEQRSSLSKNQWRKLLAKQYISYSRVQEWREVYRQLKLISTKELGYKLNGEPANYELFHENILVGCLSLVARHELKGEYIGARNLKLRVFP
;
A
#
# COMPACT_ATOMS: atom_id res chain seq x y z
N LYS A 1 -2.48 -23.57 -10.77
CA LYS A 1 -1.93 -22.48 -11.60
C LYS A 1 -1.49 -21.27 -10.76
N VAL A 2 -2.29 -20.79 -9.79
CA VAL A 2 -2.03 -19.59 -8.97
C VAL A 2 -0.70 -19.70 -8.21
N GLY A 3 -0.45 -20.78 -7.49
CA GLY A 3 0.80 -20.95 -6.72
C GLY A 3 2.07 -20.84 -7.56
N ARG A 4 2.04 -21.29 -8.83
CA ARG A 4 3.18 -21.15 -9.75
C ARG A 4 3.43 -19.68 -10.14
N LEU A 5 2.37 -18.88 -10.31
CA LEU A 5 2.48 -17.45 -10.59
C LEU A 5 3.02 -16.70 -9.39
N MET A 6 2.52 -17.03 -8.19
CA MET A 6 3.00 -16.42 -6.93
C MET A 6 4.49 -16.70 -6.70
N ALA A 7 4.98 -17.89 -7.04
CA ALA A 7 6.40 -18.26 -6.89
C ALA A 7 7.36 -17.43 -7.78
N GLN A 8 6.86 -16.75 -8.79
CA GLN A 8 7.65 -15.86 -9.65
C GLN A 8 7.77 -14.44 -9.08
N ILE A 9 7.00 -14.12 -8.05
CA ILE A 9 7.01 -12.80 -7.42
C ILE A 9 7.84 -12.90 -6.12
N PRO A 10 8.97 -12.19 -5.99
CA PRO A 10 9.87 -12.30 -4.84
C PRO A 10 9.33 -11.54 -3.61
N LEU A 11 8.13 -11.89 -3.17
CA LEU A 11 7.44 -11.29 -2.03
C LEU A 11 6.82 -12.37 -1.12
N ASP A 12 6.37 -11.95 0.06
CA ASP A 12 5.49 -12.77 0.92
C ASP A 12 4.32 -13.31 0.09
N PRO A 13 3.95 -14.60 0.25
CA PRO A 13 2.86 -15.23 -0.51
C PRO A 13 1.54 -14.46 -0.47
N ARG A 14 1.22 -13.79 0.65
CA ARG A 14 0.00 -12.98 0.79
C ARG A 14 0.02 -11.78 -0.15
N LEU A 15 1.16 -11.08 -0.24
CA LEU A 15 1.34 -9.95 -1.13
C LEU A 15 1.36 -10.38 -2.60
N SER A 16 2.02 -11.50 -2.90
CA SER A 16 2.02 -12.10 -4.24
C SER A 16 0.60 -12.49 -4.68
N ARG A 17 -0.24 -12.98 -3.75
CA ARG A 17 -1.64 -13.32 -4.05
C ARG A 17 -2.46 -12.10 -4.47
N MET A 18 -2.29 -10.95 -3.81
CA MET A 18 -2.95 -9.70 -4.18
C MET A 18 -2.63 -9.29 -5.63
N ILE A 19 -1.35 -9.40 -6.03
CA ILE A 19 -0.93 -9.06 -7.41
C ILE A 19 -1.55 -10.01 -8.43
N VAL A 20 -1.56 -11.32 -8.16
CA VAL A 20 -2.16 -12.31 -9.07
C VAL A 20 -3.66 -12.09 -9.23
N GLU A 21 -4.37 -11.75 -8.15
CA GLU A 21 -5.79 -11.42 -8.20
C GLU A 21 -6.04 -10.19 -9.06
N ALA A 22 -5.36 -9.08 -8.74
CA ALA A 22 -5.48 -7.83 -9.49
C ALA A 22 -5.10 -7.96 -10.97
N GLY A 23 -4.09 -8.78 -11.29
CA GLY A 23 -3.71 -9.08 -12.66
C GLY A 23 -4.76 -9.88 -13.43
N SER A 24 -5.57 -10.65 -12.72
CA SER A 24 -6.62 -11.51 -13.33
C SER A 24 -7.97 -10.79 -13.47
N PHE A 25 -8.31 -9.90 -12.53
CA PHE A 25 -9.64 -9.28 -12.45
C PHE A 25 -9.63 -7.76 -12.62
N GLY A 26 -8.46 -7.13 -12.65
CA GLY A 26 -8.30 -5.67 -12.80
C GLY A 26 -7.86 -4.98 -11.51
N GLY A 27 -7.52 -3.68 -11.61
CA GLY A 27 -7.03 -2.90 -10.46
C GLY A 27 -5.55 -3.15 -10.15
N LEU A 28 -4.78 -3.64 -11.12
CA LEU A 28 -3.36 -3.96 -10.94
C LEU A 28 -2.53 -2.72 -10.62
N SER A 29 -2.84 -1.57 -11.22
CA SER A 29 -2.07 -0.35 -11.04
C SER A 29 -2.03 0.09 -9.58
N GLU A 30 -3.18 0.18 -8.93
CA GLU A 30 -3.32 0.58 -7.52
C GLU A 30 -2.80 -0.51 -6.59
N THR A 31 -3.09 -1.77 -6.89
CA THR A 31 -2.64 -2.91 -6.09
C THR A 31 -1.12 -2.98 -6.03
N LEU A 32 -0.40 -2.75 -7.13
CA LEU A 32 1.06 -2.74 -7.15
C LEU A 32 1.65 -1.64 -6.27
N ILE A 33 1.02 -0.46 -6.24
CA ILE A 33 1.46 0.65 -5.39
C ILE A 33 1.37 0.24 -3.91
N VAL A 34 0.22 -0.29 -3.51
CA VAL A 34 -0.04 -0.66 -2.11
C VAL A 34 0.77 -1.88 -1.69
N VAL A 35 0.88 -2.90 -2.53
CA VAL A 35 1.72 -4.08 -2.24
C VAL A 35 3.19 -3.68 -2.07
N ALA A 36 3.70 -2.77 -2.90
CA ALA A 36 5.05 -2.23 -2.72
C ALA A 36 5.19 -1.46 -1.40
N ALA A 37 4.18 -0.67 -1.01
CA ALA A 37 4.17 0.01 0.28
C ALA A 37 4.20 -0.96 1.47
N LEU A 38 3.42 -2.03 1.40
CA LEU A 38 3.33 -3.06 2.46
C LEU A 38 4.60 -3.92 2.58
N SER A 39 5.46 -3.93 1.57
CA SER A 39 6.70 -4.70 1.56
C SER A 39 7.93 -3.93 2.02
N VAL A 40 7.78 -2.63 2.31
CA VAL A 40 8.85 -1.75 2.80
C VAL A 40 8.43 -1.06 4.10
N SER A 41 9.37 -0.37 4.76
CA SER A 41 9.03 0.45 5.93
C SER A 41 8.21 1.67 5.53
N ASP A 42 7.18 2.00 6.32
CA ASP A 42 6.35 3.18 6.10
C ASP A 42 7.22 4.44 5.97
N PRO A 43 7.10 5.19 4.87
CA PRO A 43 7.90 6.39 4.66
C PRO A 43 7.52 7.55 5.58
N ARG A 44 6.34 7.52 6.21
CA ARG A 44 5.89 8.56 7.16
C ARG A 44 6.63 8.41 8.48
N GLU A 45 7.42 9.39 8.85
CA GLU A 45 8.19 9.40 10.09
C GLU A 45 7.43 10.14 11.18
N LYS A 46 7.43 9.59 12.39
CA LYS A 46 6.80 10.18 13.58
C LYS A 46 7.84 10.33 14.70
N PRO A 47 8.74 11.34 14.62
CA PRO A 47 9.70 11.59 15.68
C PRO A 47 8.99 11.86 17.00
N VAL A 48 9.47 11.27 18.09
CA VAL A 48 8.82 11.34 19.41
C VAL A 48 8.65 12.79 19.89
N ASP A 49 9.65 13.63 19.63
CA ASP A 49 9.66 15.06 19.98
C ASP A 49 8.77 15.94 19.05
N LYS A 50 8.26 15.40 17.94
CA LYS A 50 7.50 16.13 16.91
C LYS A 50 6.24 15.40 16.45
N LEU A 51 5.71 14.50 17.27
CA LEU A 51 4.54 13.67 16.94
C LEU A 51 3.36 14.48 16.40
N ALA A 52 2.92 15.50 17.15
CA ALA A 52 1.78 16.32 16.75
C ALA A 52 2.01 17.07 15.44
N ALA A 53 3.23 17.58 15.20
CA ALA A 53 3.57 18.25 13.96
C ALA A 53 3.63 17.28 12.77
N ALA A 54 4.14 16.08 12.96
CA ALA A 54 4.15 15.04 11.94
C ALA A 54 2.73 14.56 11.60
N ASP A 55 1.91 14.29 12.62
CA ASP A 55 0.52 13.88 12.43
C ASP A 55 -0.27 14.95 11.66
N GLU A 56 -0.10 16.23 11.99
CA GLU A 56 -0.76 17.33 11.27
C GLU A 56 -0.36 17.36 9.78
N LYS A 57 0.93 17.11 9.47
CA LYS A 57 1.39 17.02 8.08
C LYS A 57 0.87 15.79 7.35
N HIS A 58 0.70 14.68 8.05
CA HIS A 58 0.25 13.43 7.44
C HIS A 58 -1.27 13.36 7.24
N LYS A 59 -2.07 14.19 7.95
CA LYS A 59 -3.54 14.25 7.80
C LYS A 59 -4.00 14.37 6.35
N GLN A 60 -3.29 15.14 5.53
CA GLN A 60 -3.64 15.34 4.11
C GLN A 60 -3.63 14.04 3.30
N PHE A 61 -2.93 13.01 3.77
CA PHE A 61 -2.82 11.71 3.09
C PHE A 61 -3.79 10.67 3.65
N LEU A 62 -4.48 10.96 4.76
CA LEU A 62 -5.41 10.02 5.35
C LEU A 62 -6.69 9.88 4.51
N ASP A 63 -7.22 8.67 4.52
CA ASP A 63 -8.55 8.37 4.01
C ASP A 63 -9.36 7.75 5.15
N ASP A 64 -10.56 8.30 5.41
CA ASP A 64 -11.39 7.89 6.55
C ASP A 64 -11.94 6.46 6.42
N ARG A 65 -11.94 5.92 5.22
CA ARG A 65 -12.49 4.60 4.92
C ARG A 65 -11.44 3.51 4.84
N SER A 66 -10.16 3.85 4.52
CA SER A 66 -9.16 2.84 4.24
C SER A 66 -7.72 3.38 4.32
N ASP A 67 -6.90 2.72 5.13
CA ASP A 67 -5.46 2.98 5.19
C ASP A 67 -4.77 2.66 3.86
N PHE A 68 -5.29 1.73 3.07
CA PHE A 68 -4.75 1.42 1.75
C PHE A 68 -4.96 2.58 0.77
N LEU A 69 -6.10 3.27 0.85
CA LEU A 69 -6.33 4.49 0.08
C LEU A 69 -5.41 5.63 0.53
N SER A 70 -5.04 5.68 1.81
CA SER A 70 -4.06 6.64 2.33
C SER A 70 -2.69 6.45 1.68
N PHE A 71 -2.25 5.21 1.43
CA PHE A 71 -1.04 4.94 0.65
C PHE A 71 -1.16 5.42 -0.79
N LEU A 72 -2.31 5.25 -1.44
CA LEU A 72 -2.53 5.75 -2.80
C LEU A 72 -2.48 7.28 -2.85
N LYS A 73 -3.13 7.97 -1.92
CA LYS A 73 -3.07 9.44 -1.81
C LYS A 73 -1.63 9.93 -1.65
N LEU A 74 -0.87 9.29 -0.75
CA LEU A 74 0.54 9.63 -0.55
C LEU A 74 1.36 9.39 -1.82
N TRP A 75 1.17 8.25 -2.49
CA TRP A 75 1.90 7.91 -3.71
C TRP A 75 1.67 8.93 -4.82
N PHE A 76 0.42 9.26 -5.12
CA PHE A 76 0.11 10.22 -6.18
C PHE A 76 0.66 11.61 -5.87
N TRP A 77 0.57 12.05 -4.63
CA TRP A 77 1.21 13.30 -4.21
C TRP A 77 2.74 13.25 -4.39
N LEU A 78 3.40 12.15 -4.00
CA LEU A 78 4.84 12.00 -4.18
C LEU A 78 5.25 12.10 -5.65
N GLU A 79 4.52 11.44 -6.56
CA GLU A 79 4.82 11.47 -8.00
C GLU A 79 4.58 12.86 -8.60
N GLU A 80 3.51 13.54 -8.22
CA GLU A 80 3.21 14.90 -8.63
C GLU A 80 4.33 15.86 -8.22
N GLN A 81 4.68 15.89 -6.94
CA GLN A 81 5.71 16.78 -6.43
C GLN A 81 7.08 16.49 -7.04
N ARG A 82 7.41 15.23 -7.25
CA ARG A 82 8.67 14.83 -7.86
C ARG A 82 8.81 15.32 -9.30
N SER A 83 7.73 15.36 -10.07
CA SER A 83 7.75 15.77 -11.48
C SER A 83 8.14 17.24 -11.67
N SER A 84 7.86 18.09 -10.68
CA SER A 84 8.04 19.55 -10.74
C SER A 84 9.28 20.06 -9.99
N LEU A 85 9.96 19.23 -9.19
CA LEU A 85 11.04 19.65 -8.32
C LEU A 85 12.39 19.02 -8.68
N SER A 86 13.46 19.77 -8.48
CA SER A 86 14.81 19.21 -8.49
C SER A 86 15.00 18.23 -7.32
N LYS A 87 15.98 17.32 -7.44
CA LYS A 87 16.28 16.31 -6.41
C LYS A 87 16.48 16.94 -5.02
N ASN A 88 17.18 18.07 -4.93
CA ASN A 88 17.45 18.73 -3.65
C ASN A 88 16.20 19.40 -3.08
N GLN A 89 15.39 20.05 -3.92
CA GLN A 89 14.11 20.63 -3.51
C GLN A 89 13.15 19.56 -3.02
N TRP A 90 13.07 18.43 -3.73
CA TRP A 90 12.23 17.32 -3.34
C TRP A 90 12.65 16.73 -1.98
N ARG A 91 13.96 16.48 -1.75
CA ARG A 91 14.45 16.03 -0.43
C ARG A 91 14.08 16.99 0.69
N LYS A 92 14.22 18.31 0.46
CA LYS A 92 13.84 19.34 1.44
C LYS A 92 12.32 19.34 1.70
N LEU A 93 11.49 19.15 0.66
CA LEU A 93 10.04 19.06 0.80
C LEU A 93 9.65 17.83 1.65
N LEU A 94 10.18 16.65 1.33
CA LEU A 94 9.91 15.43 2.10
C LEU A 94 10.28 15.59 3.58
N ALA A 95 11.44 16.14 3.88
CA ALA A 95 11.87 16.40 5.25
C ALA A 95 10.91 17.33 6.00
N LYS A 96 10.38 18.39 5.34
CA LYS A 96 9.36 19.29 5.91
C LYS A 96 8.02 18.60 6.17
N GLN A 97 7.74 17.53 5.46
CA GLN A 97 6.52 16.71 5.62
C GLN A 97 6.71 15.49 6.55
N TYR A 98 7.87 15.36 7.18
CA TYR A 98 8.24 14.19 7.98
C TYR A 98 8.11 12.89 7.18
N ILE A 99 8.61 12.91 5.93
CA ILE A 99 8.64 11.76 5.03
C ILE A 99 10.08 11.38 4.74
N SER A 100 10.44 10.12 4.97
CA SER A 100 11.76 9.58 4.72
C SER A 100 12.06 9.46 3.24
N TYR A 101 13.05 10.21 2.76
CA TYR A 101 13.48 10.14 1.37
C TYR A 101 13.96 8.73 0.97
N SER A 102 14.72 8.06 1.84
CA SER A 102 15.26 6.74 1.54
C SER A 102 14.16 5.69 1.41
N ARG A 103 13.18 5.69 2.32
CA ARG A 103 12.04 4.76 2.27
C ARG A 103 11.13 5.03 1.07
N VAL A 104 10.95 6.27 0.66
CA VAL A 104 10.25 6.62 -0.59
C VAL A 104 10.99 6.06 -1.80
N GLN A 105 12.34 6.15 -1.84
CA GLN A 105 13.12 5.56 -2.94
C GLN A 105 12.99 4.04 -2.97
N GLU A 106 13.04 3.38 -1.81
CA GLU A 106 12.86 1.94 -1.68
C GLU A 106 11.46 1.53 -2.18
N TRP A 107 10.40 2.19 -1.73
CA TRP A 107 9.03 1.95 -2.19
C TRP A 107 8.91 2.06 -3.71
N ARG A 108 9.48 3.11 -4.30
CA ARG A 108 9.47 3.33 -5.75
C ARG A 108 10.22 2.25 -6.51
N GLU A 109 11.36 1.81 -5.98
CA GLU A 109 12.14 0.76 -6.62
C GLU A 109 11.41 -0.58 -6.58
N VAL A 110 10.83 -0.95 -5.43
CA VAL A 110 10.01 -2.15 -5.32
C VAL A 110 8.80 -2.08 -6.26
N TYR A 111 8.07 -0.96 -6.30
CA TYR A 111 6.98 -0.77 -7.26
C TYR A 111 7.43 -0.98 -8.71
N ARG A 112 8.57 -0.40 -9.09
CA ARG A 112 9.13 -0.54 -10.44
C ARG A 112 9.43 -2.00 -10.80
N GLN A 113 10.03 -2.75 -9.86
CA GLN A 113 10.33 -4.16 -10.05
C GLN A 113 9.06 -5.00 -10.16
N LEU A 114 8.10 -4.80 -9.27
CA LEU A 114 6.82 -5.51 -9.30
C LEU A 114 6.03 -5.23 -10.57
N LYS A 115 6.03 -3.98 -11.02
CA LYS A 115 5.42 -3.60 -12.31
C LYS A 115 6.08 -4.32 -13.48
N LEU A 116 7.42 -4.41 -13.49
CA LEU A 116 8.17 -5.11 -14.55
C LEU A 116 7.81 -6.60 -14.57
N ILE A 117 7.89 -7.28 -13.42
CA ILE A 117 7.54 -8.69 -13.28
C ILE A 117 6.09 -8.92 -13.75
N SER A 118 5.14 -8.13 -13.23
CA SER A 118 3.73 -8.29 -13.55
C SER A 118 3.44 -8.12 -15.03
N THR A 119 4.05 -7.14 -15.68
CA THR A 119 3.75 -6.83 -17.10
C THR A 119 4.58 -7.65 -18.08
N LYS A 120 5.85 -7.92 -17.78
CA LYS A 120 6.76 -8.58 -18.72
C LYS A 120 6.84 -10.08 -18.55
N GLU A 121 6.84 -10.55 -17.30
CA GLU A 121 7.01 -12.00 -17.00
C GLU A 121 5.65 -12.69 -16.87
N LEU A 122 4.69 -12.05 -16.19
CA LEU A 122 3.34 -12.62 -16.00
C LEU A 122 2.35 -12.23 -17.10
N GLY A 123 2.69 -11.26 -17.96
CA GLY A 123 1.87 -10.84 -19.08
C GLY A 123 0.60 -10.06 -18.68
N TYR A 124 0.51 -9.56 -17.46
CA TYR A 124 -0.61 -8.77 -17.00
C TYR A 124 -0.61 -7.37 -17.62
N LYS A 125 -1.80 -6.79 -17.76
CA LYS A 125 -1.96 -5.40 -18.22
C LYS A 125 -2.32 -4.49 -17.07
N LEU A 126 -1.71 -3.31 -17.04
CA LEU A 126 -2.17 -2.25 -16.14
C LEU A 126 -3.55 -1.80 -16.57
N ASN A 127 -4.38 -1.45 -15.60
CA ASN A 127 -5.69 -0.87 -15.91
C ASN A 127 -5.54 0.55 -16.48
N GLY A 128 -6.38 0.87 -17.48
CA GLY A 128 -6.42 2.21 -18.11
C GLY A 128 -7.17 3.22 -17.27
N GLU A 129 -8.21 2.76 -16.55
CA GLU A 129 -9.01 3.57 -15.63
C GLU A 129 -8.77 3.13 -14.19
N PRO A 130 -8.86 4.04 -13.21
CA PRO A 130 -8.72 3.69 -11.81
C PRO A 130 -9.73 2.61 -11.39
N ALA A 131 -9.27 1.66 -10.58
CA ALA A 131 -10.16 0.65 -10.01
C ALA A 131 -11.18 1.31 -9.06
N ASN A 132 -12.41 0.82 -9.06
CA ASN A 132 -13.38 1.25 -8.06
C ASN A 132 -12.99 0.73 -6.67
N TYR A 133 -13.66 1.24 -5.64
CA TYR A 133 -13.36 0.94 -4.24
C TYR A 133 -13.45 -0.56 -3.95
N GLU A 134 -14.52 -1.20 -4.40
CA GLU A 134 -14.82 -2.62 -4.14
C GLU A 134 -13.75 -3.52 -4.76
N LEU A 135 -13.51 -3.40 -6.06
CA LEU A 135 -12.54 -4.19 -6.79
C LEU A 135 -11.13 -4.05 -6.20
N PHE A 136 -10.71 -2.82 -5.87
CA PHE A 136 -9.42 -2.58 -5.24
C PHE A 136 -9.29 -3.30 -3.89
N HIS A 137 -10.31 -3.19 -3.02
CA HIS A 137 -10.27 -3.81 -1.70
C HIS A 137 -10.43 -5.34 -1.76
N GLU A 138 -11.16 -5.88 -2.72
CA GLU A 138 -11.22 -7.32 -2.98
C GLU A 138 -9.84 -7.88 -3.32
N ASN A 139 -9.08 -7.19 -4.18
CA ASN A 139 -7.70 -7.58 -4.51
C ASN A 139 -6.78 -7.61 -3.27
N ILE A 140 -6.93 -6.66 -2.35
CA ILE A 140 -6.17 -6.62 -1.10
C ILE A 140 -6.64 -7.72 -0.13
N LEU A 141 -7.96 -7.92 -0.03
CA LEU A 141 -8.58 -8.86 0.89
C LEU A 141 -8.09 -10.31 0.69
N VAL A 142 -7.90 -10.75 -0.55
CA VAL A 142 -7.45 -12.13 -0.83
C VAL A 142 -6.10 -12.47 -0.20
N GLY A 143 -5.23 -11.48 0.01
CA GLY A 143 -3.98 -11.65 0.74
C GLY A 143 -4.14 -11.51 2.26
N CYS A 144 -5.23 -10.93 2.74
CA CYS A 144 -5.47 -10.61 4.14
C CYS A 144 -6.53 -11.49 4.81
N LEU A 145 -7.01 -12.56 4.18
CA LEU A 145 -8.13 -13.38 4.68
C LEU A 145 -7.92 -13.90 6.11
N SER A 146 -6.68 -14.22 6.47
CA SER A 146 -6.35 -14.66 7.85
C SER A 146 -6.32 -13.52 8.88
N LEU A 147 -6.31 -12.27 8.42
CA LEU A 147 -6.24 -11.06 9.25
C LEU A 147 -7.60 -10.36 9.37
N VAL A 148 -8.64 -10.88 8.71
CA VAL A 148 -9.99 -10.31 8.78
C VAL A 148 -10.57 -10.53 10.16
N ALA A 149 -11.13 -9.48 10.73
CA ALA A 149 -11.88 -9.53 11.97
C ALA A 149 -13.26 -8.87 11.81
N ARG A 150 -14.27 -9.47 12.42
CA ARG A 150 -15.63 -8.93 12.45
C ARG A 150 -15.84 -8.16 13.74
N HIS A 151 -16.36 -6.95 13.63
CA HIS A 151 -16.79 -6.18 14.77
C HIS A 151 -18.12 -6.72 15.33
N GLU A 152 -18.18 -6.97 16.63
CA GLU A 152 -19.37 -7.41 17.35
C GLU A 152 -20.03 -6.26 18.12
N LEU A 153 -21.31 -6.42 18.47
CA LEU A 153 -22.15 -5.38 19.11
C LEU A 153 -21.59 -4.81 20.43
N LYS A 154 -20.64 -5.49 21.07
CA LYS A 154 -20.03 -5.05 22.34
C LYS A 154 -18.66 -4.35 22.16
N GLY A 155 -18.32 -3.91 20.94
CA GLY A 155 -17.01 -3.31 20.67
C GLY A 155 -15.85 -4.32 20.64
N GLU A 156 -16.14 -5.62 20.66
CA GLU A 156 -15.17 -6.68 20.51
C GLU A 156 -14.94 -6.99 19.02
N TYR A 157 -13.71 -7.38 18.65
CA TYR A 157 -13.41 -7.89 17.33
C TYR A 157 -13.17 -9.40 17.39
N ILE A 158 -13.80 -10.14 16.48
CA ILE A 158 -13.62 -11.58 16.35
C ILE A 158 -12.89 -11.84 15.04
N GLY A 159 -11.68 -12.38 15.14
CA GLY A 159 -10.86 -12.77 14.00
C GLY A 159 -11.19 -14.16 13.48
N ALA A 160 -10.42 -14.60 12.48
CA ALA A 160 -10.51 -15.94 11.95
C ALA A 160 -10.43 -17.00 13.09
N ARG A 161 -11.18 -18.09 12.97
CA ARG A 161 -11.30 -19.16 13.99
C ARG A 161 -11.93 -18.71 15.32
N ASN A 162 -12.80 -17.70 15.30
CA ASN A 162 -13.48 -17.16 16.50
C ASN A 162 -12.55 -16.70 17.62
N LEU A 163 -11.32 -16.30 17.29
CA LEU A 163 -10.40 -15.71 18.25
C LEU A 163 -10.83 -14.28 18.56
N LYS A 164 -11.06 -13.99 19.84
CA LYS A 164 -11.29 -12.61 20.31
C LYS A 164 -9.99 -11.81 20.17
N LEU A 165 -10.07 -10.69 19.45
CA LEU A 165 -8.96 -9.78 19.26
C LEU A 165 -9.12 -8.56 20.16
N ARG A 166 -8.06 -8.21 20.90
CA ARG A 166 -7.99 -6.90 21.56
C ARG A 166 -7.42 -5.90 20.56
N VAL A 167 -8.22 -4.92 20.18
CA VAL A 167 -7.73 -3.76 19.44
C VAL A 167 -7.26 -2.74 20.48
N PHE A 168 -5.98 -2.44 20.48
CA PHE A 168 -5.43 -1.35 21.27
C PHE A 168 -5.64 -0.05 20.47
N PRO A 169 -6.13 1.02 21.11
CA PRO A 169 -6.31 2.32 20.47
C PRO A 169 -4.99 2.96 20.04
#